data_30c96309da3e216af427617a641f45fc
#
_entry.id   30c96309da3e216af427617a641f45fc
#
_cell.length_a   1.000
_cell.length_b   1.000
_cell.length_c   1.000
_cell.angle_alpha   90.00
_cell.angle_beta   90.00
_cell.angle_gamma   90.00
#
_symmetry.space_group_name_H-M   'P 1'
#
loop_
_entity.id
_entity.type
_entity.pdbx_description
1 polymer ?
#
loop_
_entity_poly.entity_id
_entity_poly.type
_entity_poly.pdbx_seq_one_letter_code
_entity_poly.pdbx_strand_id
1 'polypeptide(L)'
;MGHTVIRKGITTLIAACAIAALTPAAPASATPGPATAIVLERTGGFAGTRDSFVVDHSTVGGRLPLRMAGSPAFRSLRSSYQPENPCCDRFSYRITVAYRGGHHKTVSTVQGATAPRILWDVIAEVERVGFRQLSPASTTAPRTT
;
A
#
# COMPACT_ATOMS: atom_id res chain seq x y z
N MET A 1 -68.67 23.22 62.77
CA MET A 1 -68.01 21.91 62.94
C MET A 1 -67.43 21.56 61.60
N GLY A 2 -66.14 21.89 61.32
CA GLY A 2 -65.46 21.67 60.04
C GLY A 2 -64.27 20.77 60.23
N HIS A 3 -64.29 19.61 59.65
CA HIS A 3 -63.17 18.69 59.66
C HIS A 3 -62.23 19.01 58.48
N THR A 4 -61.03 19.51 58.81
CA THR A 4 -59.94 19.73 57.85
C THR A 4 -59.20 18.41 57.62
N VAL A 5 -59.27 17.86 56.41
CA VAL A 5 -58.52 16.67 55.99
C VAL A 5 -57.23 17.13 55.37
N ILE A 6 -56.08 16.88 55.99
CA ILE A 6 -54.72 17.13 55.46
C ILE A 6 -54.35 15.95 54.61
N ARG A 7 -54.28 16.15 53.30
CA ARG A 7 -53.68 15.19 52.31
C ARG A 7 -52.18 15.39 52.28
N LYS A 8 -51.41 14.43 52.80
CA LYS A 8 -49.96 14.33 52.60
C LYS A 8 -49.68 13.88 51.16
N GLY A 9 -49.11 14.79 50.38
CA GLY A 9 -48.59 14.46 49.08
C GLY A 9 -47.27 13.73 49.20
N ILE A 10 -47.19 12.53 48.62
CA ILE A 10 -45.97 11.74 48.46
C ILE A 10 -45.35 12.17 47.15
N THR A 11 -44.23 12.90 47.23
CA THR A 11 -43.44 13.29 46.04
C THR A 11 -42.49 12.15 45.73
N THR A 12 -42.81 11.39 44.69
CA THR A 12 -41.92 10.33 44.16
C THR A 12 -40.87 10.97 43.27
N LEU A 13 -39.61 11.02 43.72
CA LEU A 13 -38.45 11.40 42.91
C LEU A 13 -38.13 10.24 41.96
N ILE A 14 -38.36 10.41 40.70
CA ILE A 14 -37.88 9.51 39.64
C ILE A 14 -36.46 9.95 39.27
N ALA A 15 -35.45 9.19 39.72
CA ALA A 15 -34.07 9.37 39.30
C ALA A 15 -33.90 8.81 37.87
N ALA A 16 -33.78 9.67 36.87
CA ALA A 16 -33.47 9.28 35.53
C ALA A 16 -31.97 8.98 35.42
N CYS A 17 -31.58 7.69 35.38
CA CYS A 17 -30.23 7.25 35.03
C CYS A 17 -30.01 7.46 33.53
N ALA A 18 -29.26 8.51 33.14
CA ALA A 18 -28.76 8.71 31.81
C ALA A 18 -27.60 7.72 31.55
N ILE A 19 -27.86 6.65 30.81
CA ILE A 19 -26.82 5.73 30.30
C ILE A 19 -26.15 6.42 29.14
N ALA A 20 -24.97 7.01 29.35
CA ALA A 20 -24.12 7.51 28.31
C ALA A 20 -23.56 6.32 27.53
N ALA A 21 -24.10 6.05 26.32
CA ALA A 21 -23.56 5.07 25.40
C ALA A 21 -22.21 5.57 24.88
N LEU A 22 -21.12 5.01 25.38
CA LEU A 22 -19.79 5.16 24.79
C LEU A 22 -19.79 4.42 23.44
N THR A 23 -20.02 5.13 22.36
CA THR A 23 -19.78 4.60 21.01
C THR A 23 -18.28 4.45 20.79
N PRO A 24 -17.76 3.22 20.53
CA PRO A 24 -16.36 3.05 20.18
C PRO A 24 -16.10 3.80 18.88
N ALA A 25 -15.22 4.80 18.90
CA ALA A 25 -14.75 5.48 17.71
C ALA A 25 -14.00 4.44 16.86
N ALA A 26 -14.50 4.14 15.65
CA ALA A 26 -13.79 3.31 14.70
C ALA A 26 -12.43 3.95 14.41
N PRO A 27 -11.32 3.16 14.36
CA PRO A 27 -10.02 3.72 14.04
C PRO A 27 -10.10 4.34 12.65
N ALA A 28 -9.86 5.65 12.56
CA ALA A 28 -9.74 6.35 11.29
C ALA A 28 -8.57 5.71 10.53
N SER A 29 -8.85 5.02 9.42
CA SER A 29 -7.82 4.48 8.53
C SER A 29 -7.00 5.66 8.01
N ALA A 30 -5.81 5.85 8.58
CA ALA A 30 -4.92 6.92 8.17
C ALA A 30 -4.56 6.71 6.70
N THR A 31 -4.94 7.64 5.83
CA THR A 31 -4.51 7.64 4.43
C THR A 31 -2.99 7.65 4.39
N PRO A 32 -2.34 6.67 3.74
CA PRO A 32 -0.89 6.63 3.67
C PRO A 32 -0.33 7.95 3.13
N GLY A 33 0.75 8.43 3.73
CA GLY A 33 1.44 9.64 3.30
C GLY A 33 1.99 9.55 1.87
N PRO A 34 2.69 10.57 1.35
CA PRO A 34 3.29 10.54 0.02
C PRO A 34 4.31 9.40 -0.12
N ALA A 35 4.52 8.90 -1.35
CA ALA A 35 5.56 7.92 -1.64
C ALA A 35 6.95 8.54 -1.40
N THR A 36 7.82 7.78 -0.73
CA THR A 36 9.18 8.21 -0.36
C THR A 36 10.26 7.47 -1.11
N ALA A 37 10.02 6.21 -1.47
CA ALA A 37 10.93 5.40 -2.27
C ALA A 37 10.17 4.35 -3.08
N ILE A 38 10.77 3.92 -4.17
CA ILE A 38 10.29 2.83 -5.04
C ILE A 38 11.47 1.90 -5.30
N VAL A 39 11.23 0.61 -5.14
CA VAL A 39 12.13 -0.46 -5.60
C VAL A 39 11.39 -1.26 -6.66
N LEU A 40 11.97 -1.36 -7.84
CA LEU A 40 11.48 -2.19 -8.94
C LEU A 40 12.48 -3.33 -9.19
N GLU A 41 12.04 -4.54 -9.01
CA GLU A 41 12.76 -5.75 -9.39
C GLU A 41 12.20 -6.26 -10.72
N ARG A 42 13.08 -6.50 -11.68
CA ARG A 42 12.76 -7.10 -12.97
C ARG A 42 13.55 -8.39 -13.13
N THR A 43 12.84 -9.49 -13.39
CA THR A 43 13.45 -10.81 -13.59
C THR A 43 12.90 -11.47 -14.85
N GLY A 44 13.66 -12.37 -15.45
CA GLY A 44 13.24 -13.16 -16.62
C GLY A 44 13.84 -12.65 -17.91
N GLY A 45 13.11 -12.85 -19.01
CA GLY A 45 13.63 -12.70 -20.38
C GLY A 45 14.56 -13.85 -20.74
N PHE A 46 14.90 -13.95 -22.04
CA PHE A 46 15.70 -15.06 -22.60
C PHE A 46 17.04 -15.28 -21.87
N ALA A 47 17.66 -14.21 -21.37
CA ALA A 47 18.95 -14.29 -20.66
C ALA A 47 18.81 -14.50 -19.14
N GLY A 48 17.61 -14.69 -18.62
CA GLY A 48 17.39 -14.85 -17.17
C GLY A 48 17.88 -13.68 -16.33
N THR A 49 17.75 -12.46 -16.85
CA THR A 49 18.23 -11.23 -16.21
C THR A 49 17.57 -10.99 -14.85
N ARG A 50 18.34 -10.39 -13.95
CA ARG A 50 17.82 -9.88 -12.68
C ARG A 50 18.36 -8.46 -12.47
N ASP A 51 17.46 -7.49 -12.61
CA ASP A 51 17.75 -6.08 -12.42
C ASP A 51 16.96 -5.54 -11.24
N SER A 52 17.55 -4.62 -10.49
CA SER A 52 16.86 -3.85 -9.47
C SER A 52 17.07 -2.35 -9.73
N PHE A 53 15.99 -1.59 -9.69
CA PHE A 53 16.00 -0.13 -9.87
C PHE A 53 15.48 0.51 -8.60
N VAL A 54 16.19 1.51 -8.11
CA VAL A 54 15.82 2.24 -6.91
C VAL A 54 15.59 3.71 -7.25
N VAL A 55 14.48 4.25 -6.80
CA VAL A 55 14.11 5.67 -6.95
C VAL A 55 13.70 6.21 -5.60
N ASP A 56 14.27 7.34 -5.23
CA ASP A 56 13.92 8.11 -4.04
C ASP A 56 13.93 9.62 -4.33
N HIS A 57 13.84 10.44 -3.27
CA HIS A 57 13.84 11.90 -3.42
C HIS A 57 15.19 12.47 -3.90
N SER A 58 16.29 11.74 -3.78
CA SER A 58 17.63 12.14 -4.24
C SER A 58 17.85 11.80 -5.72
N THR A 59 17.05 10.89 -6.27
CA THR A 59 17.15 10.45 -7.66
C THR A 59 16.77 11.57 -8.62
N VAL A 60 17.66 11.89 -9.57
CA VAL A 60 17.37 12.88 -10.62
C VAL A 60 16.18 12.40 -11.46
N GLY A 61 15.12 13.21 -11.54
CA GLY A 61 13.87 12.84 -12.21
C GLY A 61 12.94 11.96 -11.35
N GLY A 62 13.34 11.54 -10.15
CA GLY A 62 12.57 10.65 -9.27
C GLY A 62 11.24 11.22 -8.76
N ARG A 63 11.06 12.55 -8.81
CA ARG A 63 9.81 13.19 -8.35
C ARG A 63 8.57 12.74 -9.14
N LEU A 64 8.71 12.45 -10.43
CA LEU A 64 7.59 12.02 -11.26
C LEU A 64 7.10 10.61 -10.87
N PRO A 65 7.92 9.55 -10.90
CA PRO A 65 7.46 8.22 -10.49
C PRO A 65 7.00 8.17 -9.04
N LEU A 66 7.64 8.90 -8.09
CA LEU A 66 7.17 8.97 -6.70
C LEU A 66 5.77 9.59 -6.59
N ARG A 67 5.48 10.66 -7.34
CA ARG A 67 4.14 11.27 -7.37
C ARG A 67 3.11 10.32 -7.97
N MET A 68 3.45 9.63 -9.06
CA MET A 68 2.58 8.65 -9.71
C MET A 68 2.27 7.48 -8.77
N ALA A 69 3.28 6.90 -8.11
CA ALA A 69 3.12 5.84 -7.12
C ALA A 69 2.36 6.29 -5.86
N GLY A 70 2.41 7.59 -5.54
CA GLY A 70 1.65 8.21 -4.46
C GLY A 70 0.17 8.47 -4.80
N SER A 71 -0.24 8.33 -6.07
CA SER A 71 -1.60 8.61 -6.52
C SER A 71 -2.64 7.61 -5.99
N PRO A 72 -3.90 8.01 -5.82
CA PRO A 72 -4.98 7.08 -5.48
C PRO A 72 -5.11 5.92 -6.47
N ALA A 73 -4.90 6.19 -7.76
CA ALA A 73 -4.96 5.19 -8.83
C ALA A 73 -3.92 4.07 -8.64
N PHE A 74 -2.68 4.40 -8.26
CA PHE A 74 -1.66 3.40 -7.96
C PHE A 74 -1.95 2.66 -6.65
N ARG A 75 -2.40 3.37 -5.63
CA ARG A 75 -2.71 2.79 -4.32
C ARG A 75 -3.85 1.78 -4.37
N SER A 76 -4.83 1.96 -5.27
CA SER A 76 -5.96 1.04 -5.47
C SER A 76 -5.61 -0.20 -6.29
N LEU A 77 -4.40 -0.32 -6.84
CA LEU A 77 -3.98 -1.49 -7.60
C LEU A 77 -4.09 -2.78 -6.76
N ARG A 78 -4.43 -3.88 -7.41
CA ARG A 78 -4.34 -5.22 -6.80
C ARG A 78 -2.86 -5.59 -6.58
N SER A 79 -2.60 -6.55 -5.71
CA SER A 79 -1.24 -7.00 -5.41
C SER A 79 -0.60 -7.80 -6.55
N SER A 80 -1.39 -8.33 -7.50
CA SER A 80 -0.87 -9.12 -8.62
C SER A 80 -1.73 -8.97 -9.88
N TYR A 81 -1.05 -8.97 -11.03
CA TYR A 81 -1.62 -9.03 -12.38
C TYR A 81 -0.86 -10.07 -13.19
N GLN A 82 -1.57 -11.06 -13.72
CA GLN A 82 -0.99 -12.14 -14.51
C GLN A 82 -1.60 -12.14 -15.92
N PRO A 83 -0.83 -12.52 -16.95
CA PRO A 83 -1.39 -12.74 -18.29
C PRO A 83 -2.23 -14.02 -18.29
N GLU A 84 -3.21 -14.09 -19.19
CA GLU A 84 -4.04 -15.29 -19.39
C GLU A 84 -3.22 -16.50 -19.80
N ASN A 85 -2.16 -16.27 -20.57
CA ASN A 85 -1.23 -17.30 -20.98
C ASN A 85 0.17 -16.99 -20.44
N PRO A 86 0.66 -17.72 -19.43
CA PRO A 86 1.97 -17.47 -18.82
C PRO A 86 3.14 -18.05 -19.61
N CYS A 87 2.97 -18.46 -20.89
CA CYS A 87 4.07 -19.00 -21.68
C CYS A 87 5.17 -17.95 -21.95
N CYS A 88 6.35 -18.48 -22.23
CA CYS A 88 7.47 -17.79 -22.90
C CYS A 88 8.32 -16.88 -22.00
N ASP A 89 9.47 -16.48 -22.52
CA ASP A 89 10.51 -15.68 -21.84
C ASP A 89 10.08 -14.22 -21.59
N ARG A 90 9.14 -14.04 -20.68
CA ARG A 90 8.61 -12.73 -20.31
C ARG A 90 9.32 -12.17 -19.09
N PHE A 91 9.37 -10.86 -19.00
CA PHE A 91 9.80 -10.19 -17.78
C PHE A 91 8.71 -10.24 -16.73
N SER A 92 9.12 -10.58 -15.51
CA SER A 92 8.33 -10.43 -14.29
C SER A 92 8.79 -9.20 -13.54
N TYR A 93 7.86 -8.42 -13.07
CA TYR A 93 8.10 -7.16 -12.34
C TYR A 93 7.52 -7.28 -10.94
N ARG A 94 8.29 -6.81 -9.95
CA ARG A 94 7.83 -6.59 -8.58
C ARG A 94 8.17 -5.15 -8.21
N ILE A 95 7.15 -4.34 -7.98
CA ILE A 95 7.32 -2.96 -7.56
C ILE A 95 6.89 -2.82 -6.11
N THR A 96 7.79 -2.31 -5.27
CA THR A 96 7.53 -2.03 -3.85
C THR A 96 7.67 -0.54 -3.62
N VAL A 97 6.62 0.09 -3.12
CA VAL A 97 6.56 1.51 -2.82
C VAL A 97 6.50 1.71 -1.31
N ALA A 98 7.43 2.48 -0.77
CA ALA A 98 7.41 2.95 0.60
C ALA A 98 6.70 4.30 0.68
N TYR A 99 5.87 4.47 1.71
CA TYR A 99 5.14 5.72 1.97
C TYR A 99 5.56 6.31 3.32
N ARG A 100 5.42 7.63 3.44
CA ARG A 100 5.60 8.29 4.74
C ARG A 100 4.64 7.67 5.77
N GLY A 101 5.15 7.39 6.97
CA GLY A 101 4.39 6.69 8.01
C GLY A 101 4.63 5.18 8.05
N GLY A 102 5.62 4.65 7.29
CA GLY A 102 6.05 3.26 7.36
C GLY A 102 5.18 2.26 6.57
N HIS A 103 4.18 2.74 5.85
CA HIS A 103 3.36 1.87 5.00
C HIS A 103 4.12 1.48 3.73
N HIS A 104 3.91 0.24 3.29
CA HIS A 104 4.45 -0.29 2.03
C HIS A 104 3.33 -0.88 1.18
N LYS A 105 3.50 -0.79 -0.14
CA LYS A 105 2.65 -1.48 -1.11
C LYS A 105 3.52 -2.20 -2.12
N THR A 106 3.25 -3.48 -2.32
CA THR A 106 3.91 -4.28 -3.34
C THR A 106 2.89 -4.71 -4.39
N VAL A 107 3.25 -4.57 -5.65
CA VAL A 107 2.49 -5.04 -6.81
C VAL A 107 3.40 -5.89 -7.68
N SER A 108 2.95 -7.08 -8.06
CA SER A 108 3.65 -7.98 -8.97
C SER A 108 2.90 -8.07 -10.29
N THR A 109 3.63 -8.11 -11.40
CA THR A 109 3.04 -8.29 -12.73
C THR A 109 4.01 -9.01 -13.67
N VAL A 110 3.49 -9.52 -14.76
CA VAL A 110 4.26 -10.14 -15.84
C VAL A 110 4.00 -9.37 -17.12
N GLN A 111 5.01 -9.22 -17.95
CA GLN A 111 4.90 -8.57 -19.25
C GLN A 111 3.75 -9.15 -20.08
N GLY A 112 2.88 -8.27 -20.61
CA GLY A 112 1.68 -8.67 -21.33
C GLY A 112 0.46 -8.98 -20.46
N ALA A 113 0.54 -8.80 -19.13
CA ALA A 113 -0.64 -8.88 -18.27
C ALA A 113 -1.57 -7.69 -18.51
N THR A 114 -2.88 -7.93 -18.47
CA THR A 114 -3.89 -6.88 -18.47
C THR A 114 -3.91 -6.21 -17.10
N ALA A 115 -3.26 -5.05 -16.99
CA ALA A 115 -3.18 -4.25 -15.77
C ALA A 115 -3.52 -2.78 -16.07
N PRO A 116 -3.98 -1.99 -15.06
CA PRO A 116 -4.21 -0.57 -15.22
C PRO A 116 -2.97 0.16 -15.71
N ARG A 117 -3.15 1.11 -16.63
CA ARG A 117 -2.06 1.86 -17.28
C ARG A 117 -1.08 2.48 -16.29
N ILE A 118 -1.59 3.00 -15.18
CA ILE A 118 -0.75 3.62 -14.13
C ILE A 118 0.37 2.69 -13.63
N LEU A 119 0.17 1.36 -13.60
CA LEU A 119 1.20 0.41 -13.22
C LEU A 119 2.36 0.41 -14.23
N TRP A 120 2.03 0.32 -15.52
CA TRP A 120 3.02 0.30 -16.60
C TRP A 120 3.75 1.63 -16.73
N ASP A 121 3.03 2.76 -16.56
CA ASP A 121 3.62 4.09 -16.58
C ASP A 121 4.64 4.27 -15.44
N VAL A 122 4.33 3.79 -14.23
CA VAL A 122 5.28 3.85 -13.10
C VAL A 122 6.48 2.94 -13.34
N ILE A 123 6.29 1.71 -13.86
CA ILE A 123 7.39 0.80 -14.20
C ILE A 123 8.33 1.46 -15.20
N ALA A 124 7.79 2.00 -16.30
CA ALA A 124 8.58 2.65 -17.35
C ALA A 124 9.37 3.86 -16.82
N GLU A 125 8.75 4.70 -15.98
CA GLU A 125 9.43 5.85 -15.39
C GLU A 125 10.53 5.43 -14.41
N VAL A 126 10.31 4.37 -13.60
CA VAL A 126 11.32 3.85 -12.69
C VAL A 126 12.50 3.25 -13.46
N GLU A 127 12.26 2.50 -14.53
CA GLU A 127 13.34 1.98 -15.39
C GLU A 127 14.14 3.11 -16.06
N ARG A 128 13.48 4.21 -16.41
CA ARG A 128 14.12 5.36 -17.08
C ARG A 128 15.04 6.17 -16.15
N VAL A 129 14.65 6.38 -14.89
CA VAL A 129 15.36 7.28 -13.95
C VAL A 129 16.07 6.57 -12.81
N GLY A 130 15.68 5.31 -12.53
CA GLY A 130 16.19 4.55 -11.40
C GLY A 130 17.67 4.18 -11.55
N PHE A 131 18.38 4.13 -10.46
CA PHE A 131 19.72 3.56 -10.42
C PHE A 131 19.61 2.05 -10.55
N ARG A 132 20.20 1.51 -11.65
CA ARG A 132 20.28 0.06 -11.83
C ARG A 132 21.32 -0.51 -10.87
N GLN A 133 20.88 -1.34 -9.95
CA GLN A 133 21.73 -2.19 -9.16
C GLN A 133 21.80 -3.56 -9.83
N LEU A 134 22.97 -3.90 -10.36
CA LEU A 134 23.23 -5.26 -10.81
C LEU A 134 23.34 -6.12 -9.55
N SER A 135 22.37 -7.00 -9.28
CA SER A 135 22.52 -8.01 -8.23
C SER A 135 23.72 -8.89 -8.61
N PRO A 136 24.75 -9.00 -7.74
CA PRO A 136 25.82 -9.95 -7.99
C PRO A 136 25.20 -11.34 -8.13
N ALA A 137 25.52 -12.03 -9.21
CA ALA A 137 25.16 -13.44 -9.38
C ALA A 137 25.59 -14.15 -8.08
N SER A 138 24.65 -14.85 -7.44
CA SER A 138 24.95 -15.64 -6.25
C SER A 138 26.06 -16.62 -6.62
N THR A 139 27.29 -16.29 -6.24
CA THR A 139 28.42 -17.21 -6.36
C THR A 139 28.13 -18.37 -5.42
N THR A 140 27.58 -19.44 -5.98
CA THR A 140 27.47 -20.74 -5.28
C THR A 140 28.90 -21.15 -4.91
N ALA A 141 29.25 -21.03 -3.63
CA ALA A 141 30.49 -21.52 -3.11
C ALA A 141 30.58 -23.01 -3.40
N PRO A 142 31.71 -23.53 -3.96
CA PRO A 142 31.88 -24.96 -4.16
C PRO A 142 31.85 -25.65 -2.80
N ARG A 143 30.98 -26.65 -2.65
CA ARG A 143 31.03 -27.60 -1.52
C ARG A 143 32.31 -28.37 -1.64
N THR A 144 33.24 -28.13 -0.75
CA THR A 144 34.37 -29.04 -0.50
C THR A 144 33.82 -30.30 0.19
N THR A 145 33.91 -31.40 -0.47
CA THR A 145 33.79 -32.77 0.08
C THR A 145 35.03 -33.12 0.84
#